data_387d9a85de35555e4139067b36a38df5
#
_entry.id   387d9a85de35555e4139067b36a38df5
#
_cell.length_a   1.000
_cell.length_b   1.000
_cell.length_c   1.000
_cell.angle_alpha   90.00
_cell.angle_beta   90.00
_cell.angle_gamma   90.00
#
_symmetry.space_group_name_H-M   'P 1'
#
loop_
_entity.id
_entity.type
_entity.pdbx_description
1 polymer ?
#
loop_
_entity_poly.entity_id
_entity_poly.type
_entity_poly.pdbx_seq_one_letter_code
_entity_poly.pdbx_strand_id
1 'polypeptide(L)'
;MLMLTAIIAVSACNNNEKKMTADSGILPNGITMMPMDSLTLTAIQDNKDDKRMPNSLFYGKNDADSINILSPEGSVPASISCFLVEKDGKMALFDTGNGMDKGGQLMALLDSMDIKPDDIDYIMITHFHGDHIGGLMHEGKPVFTKSQVYVPEAEYDYWITNAKKVKKEQRGTADNAAATMQAYAGRLHRFGYNETLPLGIKPMAAPGHTPGHTVYRTGRLLIAGDLMHGYDLQIKHPEICAAYDMDRKKAVESRVKYIDYVKKNHLVMAGMHLPGNGVKETIE
;
A
#
# COMPACT_ATOMS: atom_id res chain seq x y z
N MET A 1 56.05 -45.61 5.20
CA MET A 1 54.61 -45.64 5.53
C MET A 1 54.17 -44.19 5.46
N LEU A 2 53.71 -43.72 4.28
CA LEU A 2 53.24 -42.37 4.05
C LEU A 2 51.72 -42.36 4.22
N MET A 3 51.25 -41.54 5.17
CA MET A 3 49.79 -41.23 5.29
C MET A 3 49.43 -40.12 4.33
N LEU A 4 48.54 -40.46 3.42
CA LEU A 4 47.93 -39.50 2.49
C LEU A 4 46.68 -38.89 3.19
N THR A 5 46.76 -37.61 3.56
CA THR A 5 45.61 -36.87 4.06
C THR A 5 44.81 -36.31 2.89
N ALA A 6 43.61 -36.81 2.69
CA ALA A 6 42.67 -36.29 1.69
C ALA A 6 42.02 -34.98 2.25
N ILE A 7 42.23 -33.86 1.58
CA ILE A 7 41.55 -32.59 1.83
C ILE A 7 40.25 -32.63 1.06
N ILE A 8 39.14 -32.70 1.77
CA ILE A 8 37.78 -32.52 1.20
C ILE A 8 37.53 -31.02 1.08
N ALA A 9 37.57 -30.50 -0.13
CA ALA A 9 37.12 -29.14 -0.43
C ALA A 9 35.61 -29.11 -0.38
N VAL A 10 35.03 -28.52 0.67
CA VAL A 10 33.62 -28.16 0.75
C VAL A 10 33.44 -26.90 -0.10
N SER A 11 32.80 -27.05 -1.26
CA SER A 11 32.33 -25.95 -2.10
C SER A 11 31.17 -25.28 -1.37
N ALA A 12 31.42 -24.15 -0.74
CA ALA A 12 30.35 -23.29 -0.21
C ALA A 12 29.66 -22.61 -1.39
N CYS A 13 28.42 -23.02 -1.67
CA CYS A 13 27.52 -22.25 -2.53
C CYS A 13 27.26 -20.89 -1.83
N ASN A 14 27.82 -19.83 -2.41
CA ASN A 14 27.50 -18.47 -2.04
C ASN A 14 26.07 -18.16 -2.51
N ASN A 15 25.09 -18.41 -1.66
CA ASN A 15 23.80 -17.75 -1.77
C ASN A 15 24.03 -16.31 -1.30
N ASN A 16 24.19 -15.38 -2.23
CA ASN A 16 24.08 -13.95 -1.99
C ASN A 16 22.62 -13.64 -1.62
N GLU A 17 22.23 -13.91 -0.39
CA GLU A 17 21.07 -13.26 0.21
C GLU A 17 21.42 -11.77 0.33
N LYS A 18 20.87 -10.93 -0.54
CA LYS A 18 20.86 -9.47 -0.36
C LYS A 18 20.00 -9.18 0.87
N LYS A 19 20.63 -9.21 2.04
CA LYS A 19 20.00 -8.77 3.28
C LYS A 19 20.11 -7.26 3.30
N MET A 20 18.98 -6.54 3.24
CA MET A 20 18.97 -5.12 3.59
C MET A 20 19.36 -5.00 5.06
N THR A 21 20.65 -4.86 5.32
CA THR A 21 21.14 -4.49 6.66
C THR A 21 20.90 -3.00 6.80
N ALA A 22 20.28 -2.60 7.89
CA ALA A 22 20.28 -1.21 8.37
C ALA A 22 21.72 -0.86 8.77
N ASP A 23 22.61 -0.79 7.77
CA ASP A 23 23.89 -0.17 7.92
C ASP A 23 23.67 1.34 7.96
N SER A 24 24.30 2.07 8.85
CA SER A 24 24.11 3.44 9.29
C SER A 24 24.24 4.53 8.20
N GLY A 25 23.77 4.25 6.99
CA GLY A 25 23.59 5.20 5.90
C GLY A 25 22.37 6.08 6.16
N ILE A 26 22.49 7.40 5.97
CA ILE A 26 21.38 8.34 5.97
C ILE A 26 20.46 7.93 4.81
N LEU A 27 19.25 7.44 5.13
CA LEU A 27 18.26 7.13 4.12
C LEU A 27 17.80 8.43 3.44
N PRO A 28 17.51 8.42 2.13
CA PRO A 28 16.94 9.56 1.43
C PRO A 28 15.66 10.05 2.11
N ASN A 29 15.38 11.36 2.05
CA ASN A 29 14.11 11.91 2.49
C ASN A 29 12.97 11.15 1.78
N GLY A 30 11.92 10.79 2.53
CA GLY A 30 10.80 10.02 2.01
C GLY A 30 10.90 8.51 2.23
N ILE A 31 11.98 8.00 2.82
CA ILE A 31 12.13 6.60 3.20
C ILE A 31 12.23 6.47 4.71
N THR A 32 11.44 5.57 5.29
CA THR A 32 11.56 5.17 6.69
C THR A 32 11.57 3.65 6.80
N MET A 33 12.64 3.09 7.34
CA MET A 33 12.78 1.65 7.56
C MET A 33 12.52 1.32 9.03
N MET A 34 11.67 0.32 9.27
CA MET A 34 11.25 -0.11 10.59
C MET A 34 11.40 -1.63 10.71
N PRO A 35 12.40 -2.13 11.43
CA PRO A 35 12.48 -3.55 11.78
C PRO A 35 11.30 -3.94 12.70
N MET A 36 10.62 -5.04 12.37
CA MET A 36 9.46 -5.55 13.10
C MET A 36 9.59 -7.07 13.24
N ASP A 37 9.64 -7.59 14.46
CA ASP A 37 9.69 -9.03 14.79
C ASP A 37 10.34 -9.93 13.70
N SER A 38 9.55 -10.38 12.72
CA SER A 38 9.96 -11.31 11.65
C SER A 38 9.99 -10.68 10.25
N LEU A 39 9.86 -9.36 10.14
CA LEU A 39 9.86 -8.63 8.87
C LEU A 39 10.51 -7.25 9.02
N THR A 40 10.89 -6.65 7.90
CA THR A 40 11.23 -5.23 7.83
C THR A 40 10.16 -4.51 7.02
N LEU A 41 9.59 -3.43 7.60
CA LEU A 41 8.72 -2.50 6.87
C LEU A 41 9.57 -1.33 6.38
N THR A 42 9.47 -1.01 5.09
CA THR A 42 10.00 0.23 4.53
C THR A 42 8.84 1.06 4.00
N ALA A 43 8.58 2.19 4.62
CA ALA A 43 7.63 3.19 4.15
C ALA A 43 8.32 4.10 3.14
N ILE A 44 7.70 4.28 1.97
CA ILE A 44 8.23 5.03 0.81
C ILE A 44 7.20 6.09 0.42
N GLN A 45 7.54 7.35 0.61
CA GLN A 45 6.67 8.48 0.28
C GLN A 45 6.75 8.78 -1.23
N ASP A 46 5.67 8.52 -1.95
CA ASP A 46 5.61 8.69 -3.40
C ASP A 46 5.40 10.17 -3.83
N ASN A 47 4.80 11.01 -2.99
CA ASN A 47 4.72 12.45 -3.26
C ASN A 47 6.03 13.15 -2.93
N LYS A 48 6.48 14.03 -3.84
CA LYS A 48 7.72 14.79 -3.70
C LYS A 48 7.61 15.87 -2.63
N ASP A 49 6.53 16.63 -2.66
CA ASP A 49 6.31 17.78 -1.78
C ASP A 49 5.29 17.43 -0.69
N ASP A 50 5.26 18.23 0.38
CA ASP A 50 4.30 18.08 1.46
C ASP A 50 2.86 18.09 0.91
N LYS A 51 2.13 17.03 1.20
CA LYS A 51 0.74 16.87 0.77
C LYS A 51 -0.20 17.27 1.89
N ARG A 52 -1.22 18.02 1.53
CA ARG A 52 -2.34 18.34 2.42
C ARG A 52 -3.66 18.08 1.71
N MET A 53 -4.63 17.60 2.44
CA MET A 53 -6.00 17.40 1.95
C MET A 53 -6.86 18.58 2.40
N PRO A 54 -7.42 19.40 1.48
CA PRO A 54 -8.27 20.52 1.84
C PRO A 54 -9.56 20.07 2.51
N ASN A 55 -10.08 20.86 3.44
CA ASN A 55 -11.30 20.58 4.18
C ASN A 55 -12.51 20.32 3.28
N SER A 56 -12.56 20.94 2.11
CA SER A 56 -13.61 20.75 1.10
C SER A 56 -13.74 19.32 0.56
N LEU A 57 -12.74 18.47 0.81
CA LEU A 57 -12.78 17.05 0.45
C LEU A 57 -13.42 16.17 1.54
N PHE A 58 -13.80 16.73 2.68
CA PHE A 58 -14.37 15.97 3.77
C PHE A 58 -15.84 16.35 4.02
N TYR A 59 -16.62 15.34 4.40
CA TYR A 59 -18.04 15.46 4.68
C TYR A 59 -18.33 14.92 6.09
N GLY A 60 -18.77 15.80 6.98
CA GLY A 60 -19.24 15.46 8.33
C GLY A 60 -20.76 15.27 8.38
N LYS A 61 -21.27 14.91 9.57
CA LYS A 61 -22.72 14.79 9.81
C LYS A 61 -23.47 16.12 9.70
N ASN A 62 -22.81 17.24 9.97
CA ASN A 62 -23.43 18.55 10.26
C ASN A 62 -22.91 19.67 9.36
N ASP A 63 -22.49 19.39 8.10
CA ASP A 63 -22.04 20.40 7.13
C ASP A 63 -20.53 20.74 7.10
N ALA A 64 -20.18 21.63 6.16
CA ALA A 64 -18.82 22.11 5.95
C ALA A 64 -18.25 22.91 7.14
N ASP A 65 -19.12 23.57 7.93
CA ASP A 65 -18.70 24.38 9.06
C ASP A 65 -18.10 23.53 10.16
N SER A 66 -18.64 22.34 10.41
CA SER A 66 -18.10 21.41 11.40
C SER A 66 -16.68 20.96 11.07
N ILE A 67 -16.37 20.73 9.77
CA ILE A 67 -15.01 20.36 9.33
C ILE A 67 -14.03 21.51 9.55
N ASN A 68 -14.43 22.77 9.25
CA ASN A 68 -13.58 23.93 9.43
C ASN A 68 -13.29 24.24 10.92
N ILE A 69 -14.23 23.93 11.82
CA ILE A 69 -14.02 24.02 13.26
C ILE A 69 -12.97 23.00 13.72
N LEU A 70 -13.03 21.75 13.22
CA LEU A 70 -12.11 20.68 13.58
C LEU A 70 -10.73 20.83 12.90
N SER A 71 -10.67 21.50 11.76
CA SER A 71 -9.45 21.77 10.98
C SER A 71 -9.39 23.24 10.56
N PRO A 72 -9.04 24.17 11.49
CA PRO A 72 -9.09 25.62 11.25
C PRO A 72 -8.05 26.08 10.22
N GLU A 73 -7.03 25.28 9.93
CA GLU A 73 -6.03 25.57 8.88
C GLU A 73 -6.58 25.37 7.45
N GLY A 74 -7.83 24.94 7.29
CA GLY A 74 -8.47 24.70 6.00
C GLY A 74 -8.03 23.42 5.27
N SER A 75 -7.11 22.67 5.89
CA SER A 75 -6.60 21.40 5.34
C SER A 75 -5.91 20.57 6.42
N VAL A 76 -5.79 19.26 6.19
CA VAL A 76 -5.05 18.33 7.07
C VAL A 76 -3.84 17.74 6.37
N PRO A 77 -2.75 17.44 7.10
CA PRO A 77 -1.59 16.76 6.55
C PRO A 77 -1.95 15.39 6.02
N ALA A 78 -1.34 15.00 4.91
CA ALA A 78 -1.52 13.71 4.26
C ALA A 78 -0.21 13.27 3.58
N SER A 79 -0.23 12.10 2.94
CA SER A 79 0.84 11.63 2.05
C SER A 79 0.24 10.88 0.85
N ILE A 80 1.09 10.42 -0.04
CA ILE A 80 0.89 9.25 -0.90
C ILE A 80 2.07 8.36 -0.61
N SER A 81 1.83 7.20 -0.02
CA SER A 81 2.89 6.30 0.44
C SER A 81 2.69 4.90 -0.10
N CYS A 82 3.79 4.22 -0.40
CA CYS A 82 3.84 2.79 -0.68
C CYS A 82 4.59 2.10 0.45
N PHE A 83 4.35 0.82 0.63
CA PHE A 83 4.98 0.07 1.72
C PHE A 83 5.64 -1.19 1.19
N LEU A 84 6.94 -1.32 1.42
CA LEU A 84 7.69 -2.52 1.09
C LEU A 84 7.88 -3.34 2.36
N VAL A 85 7.49 -4.60 2.32
CA VAL A 85 7.72 -5.58 3.38
C VAL A 85 8.73 -6.60 2.89
N GLU A 86 9.85 -6.71 3.61
CA GLU A 86 10.82 -7.77 3.43
C GLU A 86 10.66 -8.82 4.53
N LYS A 87 10.53 -10.08 4.12
CA LYS A 87 10.43 -11.23 5.01
C LYS A 87 10.95 -12.49 4.34
N ASP A 88 11.76 -13.27 5.04
CA ASP A 88 12.31 -14.55 4.56
C ASP A 88 13.04 -14.41 3.20
N GLY A 89 13.75 -13.30 2.99
CA GLY A 89 14.48 -12.99 1.75
C GLY A 89 13.57 -12.69 0.54
N LYS A 90 12.29 -12.41 0.75
CA LYS A 90 11.30 -12.05 -0.27
C LYS A 90 10.71 -10.67 0.01
N MET A 91 10.35 -9.97 -1.06
CA MET A 91 9.82 -8.61 -1.03
C MET A 91 8.37 -8.54 -1.51
N ALA A 92 7.50 -7.93 -0.71
CA ALA A 92 6.14 -7.60 -1.09
C ALA A 92 5.92 -6.08 -1.03
N LEU A 93 5.55 -5.48 -2.15
CA LEU A 93 5.20 -4.06 -2.26
C LEU A 93 3.68 -3.90 -2.18
N PHE A 94 3.21 -3.03 -1.29
CA PHE A 94 1.80 -2.68 -1.13
C PHE A 94 1.53 -1.35 -1.82
N ASP A 95 0.72 -1.40 -2.86
CA ASP A 95 0.43 -0.35 -3.83
C ASP A 95 1.69 0.22 -4.51
N THR A 96 1.50 1.03 -5.54
CA THR A 96 2.60 1.48 -6.40
C THR A 96 2.61 3.00 -6.65
N GLY A 97 1.81 3.74 -5.89
CA GLY A 97 1.77 5.20 -5.97
C GLY A 97 1.19 5.74 -7.28
N ASN A 98 1.45 7.01 -7.53
CA ASN A 98 1.02 7.73 -8.75
C ASN A 98 1.69 7.22 -10.03
N GLY A 99 2.90 6.66 -9.89
CA GLY A 99 3.75 6.28 -11.01
C GLY A 99 4.55 7.44 -11.60
N MET A 100 5.61 7.11 -12.32
CA MET A 100 6.54 8.07 -12.92
C MET A 100 5.84 9.05 -13.88
N ASP A 101 4.84 8.60 -14.63
CA ASP A 101 4.10 9.43 -15.60
C ASP A 101 3.31 10.57 -14.92
N LYS A 102 3.10 10.48 -13.61
CA LYS A 102 2.41 11.49 -12.78
C LYS A 102 3.30 12.06 -11.66
N GLY A 103 4.62 11.92 -11.80
CA GLY A 103 5.60 12.49 -10.87
C GLY A 103 5.78 11.72 -9.56
N GLY A 104 5.33 10.46 -9.48
CA GLY A 104 5.59 9.57 -8.36
C GLY A 104 7.08 9.31 -8.16
N GLN A 105 7.50 9.21 -6.90
CA GLN A 105 8.90 9.06 -6.50
C GLN A 105 9.30 7.61 -6.20
N LEU A 106 8.34 6.68 -6.15
CA LEU A 106 8.57 5.29 -5.76
C LEU A 106 9.81 4.69 -6.44
N MET A 107 9.90 4.82 -7.78
CA MET A 107 10.98 4.20 -8.53
C MET A 107 12.35 4.82 -8.24
N ALA A 108 12.42 6.14 -8.10
CA ALA A 108 13.65 6.83 -7.73
C ALA A 108 14.11 6.48 -6.31
N LEU A 109 13.17 6.31 -5.38
CA LEU A 109 13.45 5.94 -4.01
C LEU A 109 13.85 4.47 -3.87
N LEU A 110 13.24 3.55 -4.63
CA LEU A 110 13.69 2.16 -4.72
C LEU A 110 15.12 2.07 -5.28
N ASP A 111 15.41 2.79 -6.36
CA ASP A 111 16.75 2.83 -6.97
C ASP A 111 17.80 3.37 -5.99
N SER A 112 17.45 4.37 -5.17
CA SER A 112 18.34 4.91 -4.13
C SER A 112 18.68 3.90 -3.02
N MET A 113 17.89 2.84 -2.88
CA MET A 113 18.13 1.69 -2.00
C MET A 113 18.76 0.48 -2.71
N ASP A 114 19.19 0.66 -3.97
CA ASP A 114 19.68 -0.43 -4.86
C ASP A 114 18.62 -1.56 -5.04
N ILE A 115 17.33 -1.20 -4.98
CA ILE A 115 16.22 -2.13 -5.23
C ILE A 115 15.65 -1.86 -6.63
N LYS A 116 15.70 -2.87 -7.49
CA LYS A 116 15.14 -2.80 -8.84
C LYS A 116 13.71 -3.34 -8.87
N PRO A 117 12.87 -2.94 -9.84
CA PRO A 117 11.52 -3.52 -10.00
C PRO A 117 11.52 -5.04 -10.04
N ASP A 118 12.54 -5.64 -10.64
CA ASP A 118 12.68 -7.09 -10.79
C ASP A 118 13.11 -7.82 -9.49
N ASP A 119 13.51 -7.08 -8.45
CA ASP A 119 13.80 -7.63 -7.12
C ASP A 119 12.51 -7.78 -6.28
N ILE A 120 11.40 -7.13 -6.68
CA ILE A 120 10.11 -7.23 -6.01
C ILE A 120 9.42 -8.53 -6.42
N ASP A 121 9.21 -9.43 -5.47
CA ASP A 121 8.55 -10.73 -5.75
C ASP A 121 7.05 -10.59 -5.91
N TYR A 122 6.42 -9.79 -5.04
CA TYR A 122 4.96 -9.68 -4.92
C TYR A 122 4.52 -8.23 -4.87
N ILE A 123 3.41 -7.93 -5.55
CA ILE A 123 2.73 -6.63 -5.44
C ILE A 123 1.33 -6.91 -4.94
N MET A 124 0.95 -6.26 -3.83
CA MET A 124 -0.36 -6.38 -3.18
C MET A 124 -1.13 -5.08 -3.39
N ILE A 125 -2.20 -5.12 -4.16
CA ILE A 125 -3.00 -3.93 -4.46
C ILE A 125 -4.19 -3.85 -3.51
N THR A 126 -4.36 -2.69 -2.85
CA THR A 126 -5.49 -2.45 -1.94
C THR A 126 -6.78 -2.18 -2.71
N HIS A 127 -6.70 -1.38 -3.76
CA HIS A 127 -7.81 -1.02 -4.66
C HIS A 127 -7.29 -0.37 -5.96
N PHE A 128 -8.18 -0.04 -6.92
CA PHE A 128 -7.77 0.35 -8.27
C PHE A 128 -7.77 1.86 -8.55
N HIS A 129 -7.70 2.74 -7.55
CA HIS A 129 -7.49 4.16 -7.82
C HIS A 129 -6.08 4.41 -8.38
N GLY A 130 -5.95 5.54 -9.08
CA GLY A 130 -4.78 5.82 -9.89
C GLY A 130 -3.48 6.03 -9.11
N ASP A 131 -3.57 6.46 -7.86
CA ASP A 131 -2.44 6.64 -6.95
C ASP A 131 -2.07 5.36 -6.15
N HIS A 132 -2.70 4.23 -6.49
CA HIS A 132 -2.37 2.90 -5.97
C HIS A 132 -1.84 1.98 -7.07
N ILE A 133 -2.36 2.09 -8.28
CA ILE A 133 -1.93 1.26 -9.42
C ILE A 133 -1.07 2.02 -10.44
N GLY A 134 -0.84 3.32 -10.25
CA GLY A 134 -0.17 4.18 -11.22
C GLY A 134 1.25 3.75 -11.55
N GLY A 135 2.00 3.30 -10.54
CA GLY A 135 3.38 2.83 -10.73
C GLY A 135 3.51 1.45 -11.37
N LEU A 136 2.41 0.72 -11.57
CA LEU A 136 2.45 -0.54 -12.33
C LEU A 136 2.83 -0.32 -13.80
N MET A 137 2.54 0.87 -14.36
CA MET A 137 2.76 1.18 -15.76
C MET A 137 3.66 2.42 -15.92
N HIS A 138 4.48 2.42 -16.97
CA HIS A 138 5.25 3.58 -17.42
C HIS A 138 5.29 3.58 -18.94
N GLU A 139 4.91 4.71 -19.55
CA GLU A 139 4.84 4.85 -21.03
C GLU A 139 4.10 3.66 -21.70
N GLY A 140 3.01 3.21 -21.09
CA GLY A 140 2.19 2.11 -21.58
C GLY A 140 2.78 0.72 -21.43
N LYS A 141 3.87 0.53 -20.67
CA LYS A 141 4.54 -0.76 -20.45
C LYS A 141 4.52 -1.14 -18.96
N PRO A 142 4.47 -2.43 -18.62
CA PRO A 142 4.63 -2.91 -17.24
C PRO A 142 6.00 -2.53 -16.67
N VAL A 143 6.03 -2.00 -15.46
CA VAL A 143 7.25 -1.64 -14.72
C VAL A 143 7.86 -2.87 -14.05
N PHE A 144 7.03 -3.66 -13.36
CA PHE A 144 7.45 -4.82 -12.57
C PHE A 144 7.31 -6.09 -13.41
N THR A 145 8.37 -6.43 -14.18
CA THR A 145 8.27 -7.48 -15.18
C THR A 145 8.34 -8.89 -14.63
N LYS A 146 8.81 -9.10 -13.38
CA LYS A 146 8.91 -10.41 -12.73
C LYS A 146 7.93 -10.61 -11.58
N SER A 147 7.40 -9.54 -11.00
CA SER A 147 6.52 -9.61 -9.84
C SER A 147 5.20 -10.31 -10.13
N GLN A 148 4.70 -11.06 -9.16
CA GLN A 148 3.33 -11.57 -9.15
C GLN A 148 2.41 -10.50 -8.54
N VAL A 149 1.35 -10.13 -9.22
CA VAL A 149 0.43 -9.05 -8.79
C VAL A 149 -0.83 -9.67 -8.21
N TYR A 150 -1.12 -9.32 -6.96
CA TYR A 150 -2.27 -9.81 -6.21
C TYR A 150 -3.31 -8.70 -6.07
N VAL A 151 -4.54 -8.99 -6.49
CA VAL A 151 -5.65 -8.02 -6.47
C VAL A 151 -6.90 -8.64 -5.84
N PRO A 152 -7.70 -7.86 -5.08
CA PRO A 152 -8.96 -8.37 -4.55
C PRO A 152 -9.92 -8.73 -5.68
N GLU A 153 -10.51 -9.92 -5.64
CA GLU A 153 -11.49 -10.34 -6.64
C GLU A 153 -12.69 -9.40 -6.70
N ALA A 154 -13.17 -8.92 -5.54
CA ALA A 154 -14.29 -7.97 -5.46
C ALA A 154 -13.97 -6.62 -6.14
N GLU A 155 -12.71 -6.17 -6.10
CA GLU A 155 -12.26 -4.96 -6.78
C GLU A 155 -12.19 -5.17 -8.30
N TYR A 156 -11.59 -6.29 -8.71
CA TYR A 156 -11.52 -6.68 -10.12
C TYR A 156 -12.92 -6.83 -10.73
N ASP A 157 -13.84 -7.46 -10.02
CA ASP A 157 -15.19 -7.67 -10.49
C ASP A 157 -15.96 -6.36 -10.64
N TYR A 158 -15.79 -5.41 -9.73
CA TYR A 158 -16.45 -4.12 -9.84
C TYR A 158 -15.94 -3.33 -11.05
N TRP A 159 -14.62 -3.12 -11.13
CA TRP A 159 -14.04 -2.19 -12.10
C TRP A 159 -13.89 -2.78 -13.50
N ILE A 160 -13.70 -4.10 -13.62
CA ILE A 160 -13.36 -4.76 -14.89
C ILE A 160 -14.49 -5.68 -15.36
N THR A 161 -14.86 -6.71 -14.58
CA THR A 161 -15.89 -7.67 -15.00
C THR A 161 -17.24 -6.99 -15.19
N ASN A 162 -17.61 -6.08 -14.28
CA ASN A 162 -18.86 -5.33 -14.30
C ASN A 162 -18.71 -3.87 -14.78
N ALA A 163 -17.68 -3.54 -15.55
CA ALA A 163 -17.37 -2.17 -15.98
C ALA A 163 -18.55 -1.42 -16.62
N LYS A 164 -19.48 -2.12 -17.26
CA LYS A 164 -20.71 -1.53 -17.83
C LYS A 164 -21.63 -0.92 -16.77
N LYS A 165 -21.55 -1.35 -15.51
CA LYS A 165 -22.35 -0.87 -14.37
C LYS A 165 -21.65 0.28 -13.62
N VAL A 166 -20.38 0.53 -13.91
CA VAL A 166 -19.60 1.63 -13.30
C VAL A 166 -20.20 2.97 -13.75
N LYS A 167 -20.36 3.89 -12.81
CA LYS A 167 -20.90 5.23 -13.07
C LYS A 167 -20.05 5.96 -14.11
N LYS A 168 -20.67 6.84 -14.89
CA LYS A 168 -20.01 7.55 -16.01
C LYS A 168 -18.75 8.30 -15.56
N GLU A 169 -18.81 8.97 -14.43
CA GLU A 169 -17.71 9.75 -13.83
C GLU A 169 -16.53 8.89 -13.39
N GLN A 170 -16.71 7.59 -13.20
CA GLN A 170 -15.71 6.63 -12.75
C GLN A 170 -15.17 5.75 -13.89
N ARG A 171 -15.65 5.93 -15.12
CA ARG A 171 -15.24 5.09 -16.26
C ARG A 171 -13.75 5.21 -16.56
N GLY A 172 -13.14 6.39 -16.40
CA GLY A 172 -11.71 6.57 -16.57
C GLY A 172 -10.88 5.70 -15.63
N THR A 173 -11.32 5.54 -14.38
CA THR A 173 -10.70 4.61 -13.43
C THR A 173 -10.86 3.16 -13.88
N ALA A 174 -12.05 2.76 -14.35
CA ALA A 174 -12.31 1.41 -14.85
C ALA A 174 -11.46 1.09 -16.09
N ASP A 175 -11.35 2.02 -17.03
CA ASP A 175 -10.57 1.85 -18.26
C ASP A 175 -9.07 1.73 -17.93
N ASN A 176 -8.54 2.58 -17.02
CA ASN A 176 -7.16 2.50 -16.55
C ASN A 176 -6.89 1.17 -15.82
N ALA A 177 -7.77 0.75 -14.93
CA ALA A 177 -7.65 -0.52 -14.22
C ALA A 177 -7.65 -1.70 -15.21
N ALA A 178 -8.55 -1.71 -16.18
CA ALA A 178 -8.63 -2.78 -17.18
C ALA A 178 -7.34 -2.87 -18.02
N ALA A 179 -6.83 -1.73 -18.50
CA ALA A 179 -5.59 -1.69 -19.28
C ALA A 179 -4.38 -2.17 -18.45
N THR A 180 -4.28 -1.69 -17.21
CA THR A 180 -3.19 -2.06 -16.29
C THR A 180 -3.23 -3.57 -15.98
N MET A 181 -4.38 -4.09 -15.54
CA MET A 181 -4.50 -5.52 -15.20
C MET A 181 -4.33 -6.44 -16.41
N GLN A 182 -4.73 -6.01 -17.59
CA GLN A 182 -4.48 -6.75 -18.84
C GLN A 182 -2.98 -6.86 -19.13
N ALA A 183 -2.20 -5.81 -18.87
CA ALA A 183 -0.74 -5.84 -19.06
C ALA A 183 -0.03 -6.83 -18.11
N TYR A 184 -0.66 -7.15 -16.99
CA TYR A 184 -0.18 -8.14 -16.00
C TYR A 184 -0.88 -9.51 -16.09
N ALA A 185 -1.74 -9.77 -17.07
CA ALA A 185 -2.60 -10.96 -17.13
C ALA A 185 -1.88 -12.30 -16.87
N GLY A 186 -0.63 -12.44 -17.32
CA GLY A 186 0.18 -13.65 -17.09
C GLY A 186 0.73 -13.83 -15.68
N ARG A 187 0.63 -12.82 -14.83
CA ARG A 187 1.16 -12.77 -13.45
C ARG A 187 0.15 -12.18 -12.47
N LEU A 188 -1.12 -12.07 -12.87
CA LEU A 188 -2.20 -11.52 -12.07
C LEU A 188 -2.91 -12.63 -11.29
N HIS A 189 -3.00 -12.44 -9.97
CA HIS A 189 -3.70 -13.34 -9.06
C HIS A 189 -4.88 -12.60 -8.41
N ARG A 190 -6.09 -13.03 -8.70
CA ARG A 190 -7.29 -12.54 -8.00
C ARG A 190 -7.51 -13.40 -6.79
N PHE A 191 -7.73 -12.80 -5.63
CA PHE A 191 -7.90 -13.51 -4.36
C PHE A 191 -9.21 -13.16 -3.66
N GLY A 192 -9.70 -14.12 -2.88
CA GLY A 192 -10.77 -13.96 -1.91
C GLY A 192 -10.24 -13.77 -0.48
N TYR A 193 -11.12 -13.38 0.44
CA TYR A 193 -10.71 -13.03 1.81
C TYR A 193 -10.49 -14.25 2.73
N ASN A 194 -10.71 -15.46 2.24
CA ASN A 194 -10.43 -16.71 2.99
C ASN A 194 -9.04 -17.27 2.70
N GLU A 195 -8.26 -16.60 1.87
CA GLU A 195 -6.94 -17.03 1.45
C GLU A 195 -5.85 -16.45 2.36
N THR A 196 -4.71 -17.12 2.39
CA THR A 196 -3.46 -16.56 2.91
C THR A 196 -2.52 -16.37 1.72
N LEU A 197 -2.11 -15.14 1.52
CA LEU A 197 -1.23 -14.75 0.41
C LEU A 197 0.25 -15.04 0.77
N PRO A 198 1.19 -14.91 -0.16
CA PRO A 198 2.62 -15.06 0.10
C PRO A 198 3.07 -14.27 1.34
N LEU A 199 4.13 -14.71 1.99
CA LEU A 199 4.70 -14.16 3.23
C LEU A 199 3.75 -14.24 4.46
N GLY A 200 2.66 -15.01 4.36
CA GLY A 200 1.65 -15.12 5.41
C GLY A 200 0.74 -13.89 5.51
N ILE A 201 0.67 -13.09 4.44
CA ILE A 201 -0.20 -11.90 4.37
C ILE A 201 -1.66 -12.33 4.33
N LYS A 202 -2.48 -11.74 5.20
CA LYS A 202 -3.93 -11.99 5.29
C LYS A 202 -4.69 -10.79 4.74
N PRO A 203 -5.39 -10.93 3.60
CA PRO A 203 -6.27 -9.89 3.09
C PRO A 203 -7.56 -9.86 3.91
N MET A 204 -8.11 -8.68 4.13
CA MET A 204 -9.35 -8.49 4.86
C MET A 204 -10.21 -7.42 4.18
N ALA A 205 -11.50 -7.71 3.99
CA ALA A 205 -12.42 -6.79 3.33
C ALA A 205 -12.65 -5.51 4.14
N ALA A 206 -12.46 -4.37 3.47
CA ALA A 206 -12.71 -3.03 3.99
C ALA A 206 -13.52 -2.18 2.98
N PRO A 207 -14.70 -2.66 2.53
CA PRO A 207 -15.45 -1.98 1.48
C PRO A 207 -15.94 -0.60 1.92
N GLY A 208 -16.11 0.30 0.97
CA GLY A 208 -16.68 1.62 1.19
C GLY A 208 -15.94 2.71 0.43
N HIS A 209 -14.62 2.84 0.61
CA HIS A 209 -13.80 3.70 -0.23
C HIS A 209 -13.93 3.25 -1.70
N THR A 210 -13.64 1.98 -1.98
CA THR A 210 -14.12 1.29 -3.18
C THR A 210 -14.89 0.02 -2.76
N PRO A 211 -15.66 -0.62 -3.66
CA PRO A 211 -16.41 -1.83 -3.34
C PRO A 211 -15.55 -3.02 -2.89
N GLY A 212 -14.34 -3.15 -3.43
CA GLY A 212 -13.41 -4.22 -3.11
C GLY A 212 -12.18 -3.76 -2.31
N HIS A 213 -12.20 -2.53 -1.76
CA HIS A 213 -11.09 -2.04 -0.94
C HIS A 213 -10.69 -3.04 0.14
N THR A 214 -9.38 -3.25 0.26
CA THR A 214 -8.77 -4.31 1.07
C THR A 214 -7.70 -3.74 1.97
N VAL A 215 -7.69 -4.19 3.22
CA VAL A 215 -6.58 -4.01 4.15
C VAL A 215 -5.82 -5.33 4.29
N TYR A 216 -4.53 -5.27 4.60
CA TYR A 216 -3.70 -6.47 4.75
C TYR A 216 -3.08 -6.53 6.12
N ARG A 217 -3.03 -7.72 6.71
CA ARG A 217 -2.32 -7.97 7.96
C ARG A 217 -1.15 -8.94 7.74
N THR A 218 0.02 -8.60 8.27
CA THR A 218 1.15 -9.51 8.42
C THR A 218 1.82 -9.27 9.77
N GLY A 219 1.87 -10.29 10.63
CA GLY A 219 2.37 -10.14 12.01
C GLY A 219 1.61 -9.05 12.78
N ARG A 220 2.36 -8.04 13.28
CA ARG A 220 1.83 -6.85 13.96
C ARG A 220 1.57 -5.66 13.04
N LEU A 221 1.73 -5.80 11.74
CA LEU A 221 1.49 -4.75 10.75
C LEU A 221 0.11 -4.88 10.13
N LEU A 222 -0.63 -3.77 10.07
CA LEU A 222 -1.82 -3.58 9.24
C LEU A 222 -1.53 -2.54 8.14
N ILE A 223 -1.58 -2.94 6.88
CA ILE A 223 -1.61 -2.03 5.74
C ILE A 223 -3.06 -1.64 5.52
N ALA A 224 -3.37 -0.36 5.70
CA ALA A 224 -4.74 0.15 5.83
C ALA A 224 -5.35 0.63 4.52
N GLY A 225 -4.56 0.77 3.43
CA GLY A 225 -5.05 1.40 2.21
C GLY A 225 -5.62 2.79 2.50
N ASP A 226 -6.79 3.04 1.95
CA ASP A 226 -7.52 4.29 2.02
C ASP A 226 -8.67 4.26 3.05
N LEU A 227 -8.41 3.67 4.23
CA LEU A 227 -9.34 3.79 5.35
C LEU A 227 -9.50 5.24 5.80
N MET A 228 -8.44 6.06 5.66
CA MET A 228 -8.40 7.47 6.05
C MET A 228 -7.58 8.29 5.05
N HIS A 229 -8.09 9.49 4.72
CA HIS A 229 -7.45 10.49 3.88
C HIS A 229 -7.01 11.74 4.67
N GLY A 230 -7.58 11.93 5.85
CA GLY A 230 -7.23 12.97 6.82
C GLY A 230 -7.17 12.37 8.20
N TYR A 231 -6.00 11.82 8.57
CA TYR A 231 -5.82 11.09 9.83
C TYR A 231 -6.29 11.90 11.04
N ASP A 232 -5.85 13.16 11.16
CA ASP A 232 -6.13 14.01 12.32
C ASP A 232 -7.63 14.27 12.53
N LEU A 233 -8.41 14.27 11.45
CA LEU A 233 -9.87 14.35 11.51
C LEU A 233 -10.50 12.98 11.77
N GLN A 234 -10.17 12.01 10.93
CA GLN A 234 -10.92 10.76 10.85
C GLN A 234 -10.57 9.75 11.94
N ILE A 235 -9.44 9.89 12.63
CA ILE A 235 -9.12 9.04 13.79
C ILE A 235 -10.00 9.39 15.00
N LYS A 236 -10.32 10.67 15.19
CA LYS A 236 -11.17 11.17 16.27
C LYS A 236 -12.65 11.20 15.88
N HIS A 237 -12.92 11.40 14.60
CA HIS A 237 -14.24 11.54 14.00
C HIS A 237 -14.38 10.54 12.82
N PRO A 238 -14.45 9.24 13.10
CA PRO A 238 -14.46 8.21 12.05
C PRO A 238 -15.70 8.29 11.15
N GLU A 239 -16.74 9.00 11.55
CA GLU A 239 -17.94 9.29 10.74
C GLU A 239 -17.67 10.31 9.61
N ILE A 240 -16.57 11.04 9.63
CA ILE A 240 -16.17 11.97 8.57
C ILE A 240 -15.71 11.15 7.36
N CYS A 241 -16.34 11.38 6.21
CA CYS A 241 -16.02 10.70 4.95
C CYS A 241 -15.19 11.60 4.03
N ALA A 242 -14.33 11.00 3.21
CA ALA A 242 -13.70 11.69 2.09
C ALA A 242 -14.65 11.76 0.88
N ALA A 243 -14.42 12.74 0.01
CA ALA A 243 -15.14 12.88 -1.26
C ALA A 243 -14.98 11.66 -2.16
N TYR A 244 -13.91 10.94 -1.97
CA TYR A 244 -13.54 9.73 -2.72
C TYR A 244 -14.26 8.46 -2.23
N ASP A 245 -14.89 8.48 -1.04
CA ASP A 245 -15.61 7.32 -0.51
C ASP A 245 -16.87 7.05 -1.35
N MET A 246 -16.88 5.95 -2.11
CA MET A 246 -17.94 5.58 -3.03
C MET A 246 -19.23 5.16 -2.31
N ASP A 247 -19.10 4.52 -1.15
CA ASP A 247 -20.18 4.18 -0.20
C ASP A 247 -19.77 4.68 1.19
N ARG A 248 -20.22 5.90 1.53
CA ARG A 248 -19.86 6.57 2.79
C ARG A 248 -20.20 5.76 4.03
N LYS A 249 -21.35 5.08 4.02
CA LYS A 249 -21.78 4.26 5.17
C LYS A 249 -20.82 3.11 5.40
N LYS A 250 -20.50 2.36 4.35
CA LYS A 250 -19.55 1.24 4.44
C LYS A 250 -18.12 1.72 4.74
N ALA A 251 -17.71 2.88 4.21
CA ALA A 251 -16.40 3.47 4.52
C ALA A 251 -16.26 3.77 6.02
N VAL A 252 -17.30 4.34 6.64
CA VAL A 252 -17.36 4.55 8.10
C VAL A 252 -17.33 3.22 8.86
N GLU A 253 -18.17 2.26 8.47
CA GLU A 253 -18.20 0.94 9.10
C GLU A 253 -16.84 0.23 9.04
N SER A 254 -16.18 0.26 7.88
CA SER A 254 -14.82 -0.29 7.70
C SER A 254 -13.79 0.47 8.54
N ARG A 255 -13.82 1.79 8.54
CA ARG A 255 -12.92 2.64 9.33
C ARG A 255 -13.02 2.34 10.81
N VAL A 256 -14.22 2.40 11.39
CA VAL A 256 -14.46 2.09 12.81
C VAL A 256 -13.95 0.68 13.13
N LYS A 257 -14.37 -0.32 12.34
CA LYS A 257 -13.95 -1.72 12.53
C LYS A 257 -12.43 -1.87 12.60
N TYR A 258 -11.68 -1.22 11.69
CA TYR A 258 -10.24 -1.43 11.62
C TYR A 258 -9.46 -0.54 12.59
N ILE A 259 -9.97 0.63 12.98
CA ILE A 259 -9.43 1.38 14.12
C ILE A 259 -9.51 0.54 15.40
N ASP A 260 -10.68 -0.03 15.70
CA ASP A 260 -10.87 -0.90 16.87
C ASP A 260 -10.01 -2.17 16.79
N TYR A 261 -9.89 -2.74 15.58
CA TYR A 261 -9.05 -3.92 15.36
C TYR A 261 -7.57 -3.64 15.63
N VAL A 262 -7.05 -2.50 15.18
CA VAL A 262 -5.67 -2.07 15.42
C VAL A 262 -5.43 -1.85 16.92
N LYS A 263 -6.31 -1.11 17.59
CA LYS A 263 -6.23 -0.86 19.04
C LYS A 263 -6.24 -2.16 19.83
N LYS A 264 -7.23 -3.02 19.59
CA LYS A 264 -7.41 -4.30 20.30
C LYS A 264 -6.22 -5.26 20.14
N ASN A 265 -5.57 -5.26 18.98
CA ASN A 265 -4.48 -6.18 18.68
C ASN A 265 -3.09 -5.53 18.77
N HIS A 266 -3.00 -4.28 19.22
CA HIS A 266 -1.74 -3.51 19.35
C HIS A 266 -0.92 -3.53 18.06
N LEU A 267 -1.58 -3.25 16.92
CA LEU A 267 -0.93 -3.29 15.61
C LEU A 267 -0.32 -1.92 15.26
N VAL A 268 0.74 -1.96 14.50
CA VAL A 268 1.24 -0.81 13.73
C VAL A 268 0.33 -0.64 12.52
N MET A 269 -0.16 0.57 12.27
CA MET A 269 -0.96 0.89 11.08
C MET A 269 -0.11 1.65 10.07
N ALA A 270 -0.05 1.16 8.84
CA ALA A 270 0.53 1.84 7.69
C ALA A 270 -0.57 2.12 6.67
N GLY A 271 -0.76 3.37 6.29
CA GLY A 271 -1.84 3.79 5.37
C GLY A 271 -1.36 4.80 4.35
N MET A 272 -1.84 4.66 3.10
CA MET A 272 -1.31 5.36 1.94
C MET A 272 -1.43 6.88 2.06
N HIS A 273 -2.45 7.36 2.77
CA HIS A 273 -2.68 8.81 2.97
C HIS A 273 -2.45 9.29 4.40
N LEU A 274 -1.87 8.47 5.28
CA LEU A 274 -1.51 8.94 6.62
C LEU A 274 -0.35 9.94 6.55
N PRO A 275 -0.33 10.97 7.41
CA PRO A 275 0.69 12.02 7.38
C PRO A 275 2.07 11.52 7.77
N GLY A 276 3.10 12.26 7.34
CA GLY A 276 4.50 11.95 7.57
C GLY A 276 4.93 10.73 6.74
N ASN A 277 5.54 9.74 7.39
CA ASN A 277 5.97 8.50 6.74
C ASN A 277 4.83 7.49 6.46
N GLY A 278 3.58 7.88 6.68
CA GLY A 278 2.44 6.99 6.47
C GLY A 278 2.23 5.93 7.55
N VAL A 279 3.00 5.93 8.64
CA VAL A 279 2.97 4.88 9.68
C VAL A 279 2.55 5.46 11.03
N LYS A 280 1.74 4.72 11.77
CA LYS A 280 1.33 4.98 13.16
C LYS A 280 1.60 3.75 14.01
N GLU A 281 2.59 3.84 14.90
CA GLU A 281 2.96 2.74 15.79
C GLU A 281 1.92 2.49 16.89
N THR A 282 1.22 3.56 17.28
CA THR A 282 0.10 3.50 18.23
C THR A 282 -1.05 4.36 17.71
N ILE A 283 -2.27 3.92 17.97
CA ILE A 283 -3.51 4.68 17.72
C ILE A 283 -4.19 4.90 19.07
N GLU A 284 -4.27 6.14 19.47
CA GLU A 284 -4.96 6.57 20.72
C GLU A 284 -6.47 6.74 20.53
#